data_025438aa36becf862e7ea836750933c5
#
_entry.id   025438aa36becf862e7ea836750933c5
#
_cell.length_a   1.000
_cell.length_b   1.000
_cell.length_c   1.000
_cell.angle_alpha   90.00
_cell.angle_beta   90.00
_cell.angle_gamma   90.00
#
_symmetry.space_group_name_H-M   'P 1'
#
loop_
_entity.id
_entity.type
_entity.pdbx_description
1 polymer ?
#
loop_
_entity_poly.entity_id
_entity_poly.type
_entity_poly.pdbx_seq_one_letter_code
_entity_poly.pdbx_strand_id
1 'polypeptide(L)'
;MEENKEIIKDIKEYIKEKHNIKEEDISIKMDQCDGMTNKNYHVTFYDTKCPEKKYEILFRKYGKVLDSTDHDVELFIMDYFSNNNEGPKVLYKSPNFRIVEYIQNSSIIPLELRYDNKILNEIYIILAKYSQITKASKYSISSDLYITFDSDKNSEIKFPTIFDLYEKMFSKAKENYSTFCTKYNEYISKNEVDENIKNMKNKFDHYLNDYKNIFISLFPKKGYFILCHNDCQRWNFLYRNKETNLMVIDHEYASMCLPGLDLCNYMDENSYYFYDDGRYECKKSEIDFDFYYEQYLKYLDEFIKLNNDWINKDENKEFLKLIKSKNYYLNLHSITNVFWFLFCVINLDFENEIVKKTDHYFEYGYDRLCYSELAQSKIV
;
A
#
# COMPACT_ATOMS: atom_id res chain seq x y z
N MET A 1 26.56 1.77 -14.05
CA MET A 1 27.63 0.75 -14.07
C MET A 1 28.22 0.44 -12.69
N GLU A 2 28.54 1.46 -11.86
CA GLU A 2 29.06 1.23 -10.50
C GLU A 2 28.03 0.55 -9.58
N GLU A 3 26.79 0.99 -9.59
CA GLU A 3 25.71 0.44 -8.77
C GLU A 3 25.48 -1.06 -9.03
N ASN A 4 25.49 -1.49 -10.29
CA ASN A 4 25.33 -2.93 -10.61
C ASN A 4 26.53 -3.78 -10.10
N LYS A 5 27.72 -3.19 -9.99
CA LYS A 5 28.87 -3.91 -9.42
C LYS A 5 28.71 -4.12 -7.93
N GLU A 6 28.18 -3.12 -7.20
CA GLU A 6 27.89 -3.23 -5.79
C GLU A 6 26.83 -4.30 -5.51
N ILE A 7 25.72 -4.27 -6.25
CA ILE A 7 24.64 -5.27 -6.12
C ILE A 7 25.17 -6.69 -6.41
N ILE A 8 25.96 -6.86 -7.47
CA ILE A 8 26.56 -8.18 -7.78
C ILE A 8 27.49 -8.65 -6.66
N LYS A 9 28.24 -7.74 -6.04
CA LYS A 9 29.09 -8.06 -4.89
C LYS A 9 28.25 -8.57 -3.71
N ASP A 10 27.19 -7.85 -3.35
CA ASP A 10 26.27 -8.24 -2.26
C ASP A 10 25.62 -9.59 -2.51
N ILE A 11 25.18 -9.83 -3.75
CA ILE A 11 24.60 -11.13 -4.16
C ILE A 11 25.64 -12.26 -4.05
N LYS A 12 26.88 -12.04 -4.49
CA LYS A 12 27.94 -13.05 -4.40
C LYS A 12 28.28 -13.39 -2.94
N GLU A 13 28.28 -12.40 -2.06
CA GLU A 13 28.51 -12.59 -0.62
C GLU A 13 27.41 -13.49 -0.03
N TYR A 14 26.14 -13.21 -0.32
CA TYR A 14 25.01 -14.06 0.06
C TYR A 14 25.16 -15.49 -0.48
N ILE A 15 25.48 -15.66 -1.77
CA ILE A 15 25.61 -16.98 -2.40
C ILE A 15 26.74 -17.79 -1.73
N LYS A 16 27.87 -17.14 -1.47
CA LYS A 16 29.00 -17.78 -0.78
C LYS A 16 28.61 -18.25 0.61
N GLU A 17 27.89 -17.41 1.37
CA GLU A 17 27.48 -17.72 2.74
C GLU A 17 26.43 -18.86 2.79
N LYS A 18 25.41 -18.79 1.94
CA LYS A 18 24.24 -19.69 2.03
C LYS A 18 24.34 -20.94 1.17
N HIS A 19 25.09 -20.89 0.07
CA HIS A 19 25.18 -22.01 -0.89
C HIS A 19 26.57 -22.64 -0.92
N ASN A 20 27.56 -22.06 -0.22
CA ASN A 20 28.93 -22.56 -0.15
C ASN A 20 29.59 -22.69 -1.54
N ILE A 21 29.25 -21.81 -2.49
CA ILE A 21 29.82 -21.73 -3.82
C ILE A 21 30.98 -20.73 -3.78
N LYS A 22 32.15 -21.11 -4.35
CA LYS A 22 33.30 -20.19 -4.42
C LYS A 22 32.99 -19.05 -5.39
N GLU A 23 33.48 -17.87 -5.10
CA GLU A 23 33.17 -16.65 -5.88
C GLU A 23 33.54 -16.77 -7.36
N GLU A 24 34.65 -17.44 -7.68
CA GLU A 24 35.09 -17.70 -9.03
C GLU A 24 34.21 -18.69 -9.82
N ASP A 25 33.42 -19.50 -9.11
CA ASP A 25 32.53 -20.51 -9.69
C ASP A 25 31.06 -20.03 -9.82
N ILE A 26 30.75 -18.79 -9.37
CA ILE A 26 29.38 -18.25 -9.41
C ILE A 26 29.10 -17.61 -10.78
N SER A 27 28.08 -18.12 -11.47
CA SER A 27 27.48 -17.44 -12.62
C SER A 27 26.18 -16.75 -12.19
N ILE A 28 26.00 -15.48 -12.55
CA ILE A 28 24.84 -14.67 -12.17
C ILE A 28 24.25 -14.04 -13.44
N LYS A 29 22.92 -14.15 -13.57
CA LYS A 29 22.10 -13.35 -14.47
C LYS A 29 21.17 -12.51 -13.61
N MET A 30 21.06 -11.21 -13.91
CA MET A 30 20.26 -10.27 -13.16
C MET A 30 19.42 -9.43 -14.12
N ASP A 31 18.11 -9.50 -13.94
CA ASP A 31 17.13 -8.71 -14.71
C ASP A 31 16.41 -7.75 -13.74
N GLN A 32 16.42 -6.47 -14.05
CA GLN A 32 15.71 -5.47 -13.22
C GLN A 32 14.21 -5.66 -13.39
N CYS A 33 13.49 -5.66 -12.26
CA CYS A 33 12.04 -5.69 -12.22
C CYS A 33 11.50 -4.30 -11.89
N ASP A 34 10.25 -4.07 -12.24
CA ASP A 34 9.56 -2.82 -11.91
C ASP A 34 9.38 -2.67 -10.39
N GLY A 35 9.43 -1.43 -9.93
CA GLY A 35 9.21 -1.04 -8.55
C GLY A 35 9.27 0.48 -8.43
N MET A 36 8.29 1.08 -7.73
CA MET A 36 8.21 2.54 -7.61
C MET A 36 9.13 3.09 -6.51
N THR A 37 9.20 2.40 -5.38
CA THR A 37 9.90 2.85 -4.17
C THR A 37 11.26 2.17 -3.99
N ASN A 38 11.37 0.91 -4.38
CA ASN A 38 12.55 0.07 -4.23
C ASN A 38 13.07 -0.42 -5.60
N LYS A 39 14.37 -0.72 -5.67
CA LYS A 39 14.95 -1.35 -6.86
C LYS A 39 14.92 -2.87 -6.68
N ASN A 40 14.17 -3.54 -7.50
CA ASN A 40 14.00 -4.98 -7.48
C ASN A 40 14.76 -5.63 -8.63
N TYR A 41 15.39 -6.77 -8.37
CA TYR A 41 16.13 -7.54 -9.35
C TYR A 41 15.79 -9.03 -9.23
N HIS A 42 15.29 -9.62 -10.30
CA HIS A 42 15.23 -11.07 -10.43
C HIS A 42 16.65 -11.59 -10.73
N VAL A 43 17.14 -12.45 -9.87
CA VAL A 43 18.49 -12.97 -9.94
C VAL A 43 18.44 -14.49 -10.10
N THR A 44 19.00 -14.96 -11.23
CA THR A 44 19.26 -16.38 -11.44
C THR A 44 20.75 -16.65 -11.26
N PHE A 45 21.12 -17.63 -10.49
CA PHE A 45 22.51 -18.02 -10.31
C PHE A 45 22.69 -19.54 -10.27
N TYR A 46 23.91 -19.98 -10.55
CA TYR A 46 24.32 -21.39 -10.48
C TYR A 46 25.82 -21.51 -10.24
N ASP A 47 26.24 -22.68 -9.74
CA ASP A 47 27.64 -23.09 -9.71
C ASP A 47 28.05 -23.53 -11.12
N THR A 48 29.10 -22.94 -11.68
CA THR A 48 29.63 -23.31 -13.01
C THR A 48 30.09 -24.77 -13.11
N LYS A 49 30.34 -25.40 -11.94
CA LYS A 49 30.65 -26.83 -11.82
C LYS A 49 29.41 -27.74 -11.80
N CYS A 50 28.22 -27.16 -11.53
CA CYS A 50 26.95 -27.87 -11.48
C CYS A 50 25.86 -27.00 -12.16
N PRO A 51 25.96 -26.72 -13.48
CA PRO A 51 25.12 -25.73 -14.15
C PRO A 51 23.64 -26.15 -14.28
N GLU A 52 23.32 -27.41 -14.04
CA GLU A 52 21.96 -27.93 -14.03
C GLU A 52 21.18 -27.46 -12.80
N LYS A 53 21.87 -27.11 -11.70
CA LYS A 53 21.24 -26.65 -10.47
C LYS A 53 21.17 -25.13 -10.44
N LYS A 54 20.05 -24.59 -10.91
CA LYS A 54 19.78 -23.15 -10.94
C LYS A 54 18.98 -22.74 -9.70
N TYR A 55 19.28 -21.56 -9.20
CA TYR A 55 18.59 -20.91 -8.09
C TYR A 55 18.03 -19.60 -8.55
N GLU A 56 16.89 -19.22 -8.02
CA GLU A 56 16.24 -17.95 -8.31
C GLU A 56 15.89 -17.24 -7.01
N ILE A 57 16.22 -15.96 -6.94
CA ILE A 57 15.94 -15.09 -5.81
C ILE A 57 15.47 -13.70 -6.30
N LEU A 58 14.80 -12.96 -5.45
CA LEU A 58 14.52 -11.55 -5.65
C LEU A 58 15.43 -10.74 -4.72
N PHE A 59 16.30 -9.93 -5.31
CA PHE A 59 17.12 -8.96 -4.59
C PHE A 59 16.40 -7.61 -4.57
N ARG A 60 16.14 -7.05 -3.38
CA ARG A 60 15.46 -5.77 -3.20
C ARG A 60 16.39 -4.78 -2.50
N LYS A 61 16.88 -3.78 -3.24
CA LYS A 61 17.63 -2.64 -2.68
C LYS A 61 16.64 -1.60 -2.19
N TYR A 62 16.79 -1.17 -0.93
CA TYR A 62 15.91 -0.16 -0.36
C TYR A 62 16.09 1.19 -1.05
N GLY A 63 14.98 1.82 -1.42
CA GLY A 63 14.93 3.14 -2.02
C GLY A 63 15.00 4.24 -0.95
N LYS A 64 15.24 5.48 -1.40
CA LYS A 64 15.29 6.66 -0.52
C LYS A 64 13.93 7.37 -0.36
N VAL A 65 12.88 6.90 -1.04
CA VAL A 65 11.66 7.68 -1.25
C VAL A 65 10.87 7.89 0.04
N LEU A 66 10.87 6.92 0.94
CA LEU A 66 10.24 7.08 2.24
C LEU A 66 11.19 6.54 3.32
N ASP A 67 11.94 7.44 4.02
CA ASP A 67 12.57 7.13 5.32
C ASP A 67 11.50 6.79 6.40
N SER A 68 10.30 6.46 5.96
CA SER A 68 9.11 6.28 6.79
C SER A 68 8.81 4.82 7.10
N THR A 69 9.36 3.90 6.33
CA THR A 69 9.10 2.48 6.53
C THR A 69 10.00 1.94 7.62
N ASP A 70 9.39 1.39 8.65
CA ASP A 70 10.10 0.60 9.64
C ASP A 70 10.35 -0.79 9.03
N HIS A 71 11.58 -1.02 8.53
CA HIS A 71 11.95 -2.28 7.92
C HIS A 71 11.77 -3.47 8.85
N ASP A 72 11.87 -3.27 10.17
CA ASP A 72 11.66 -4.35 11.13
C ASP A 72 10.18 -4.74 11.20
N VAL A 73 9.27 -3.78 11.10
CA VAL A 73 7.82 -4.04 10.99
C VAL A 73 7.51 -4.79 9.70
N GLU A 74 8.04 -4.34 8.58
CA GLU A 74 7.83 -5.00 7.28
C GLU A 74 8.33 -6.45 7.30
N LEU A 75 9.55 -6.68 7.80
CA LEU A 75 10.13 -8.01 7.91
C LEU A 75 9.35 -8.93 8.86
N PHE A 76 8.85 -8.39 9.96
CA PHE A 76 8.01 -9.15 10.90
C PHE A 76 6.71 -9.64 10.24
N ILE A 77 6.06 -8.78 9.47
CA ILE A 77 4.85 -9.13 8.73
C ILE A 77 5.16 -10.17 7.65
N MET A 78 6.26 -10.00 6.92
CA MET A 78 6.71 -10.98 5.92
C MET A 78 6.95 -12.36 6.55
N ASP A 79 7.60 -12.42 7.71
CA ASP A 79 7.83 -13.67 8.43
C ASP A 79 6.51 -14.35 8.83
N TYR A 80 5.51 -13.58 9.28
CA TYR A 80 4.19 -14.10 9.60
C TYR A 80 3.52 -14.75 8.39
N PHE A 81 3.46 -14.07 7.25
CA PHE A 81 2.83 -14.60 6.05
C PHE A 81 3.63 -15.74 5.41
N SER A 82 4.96 -15.68 5.42
CA SER A 82 5.79 -16.75 4.88
C SER A 82 5.66 -18.05 5.67
N ASN A 83 5.53 -17.98 7.00
CA ASN A 83 5.29 -19.14 7.85
C ASN A 83 3.94 -19.84 7.58
N ASN A 84 2.99 -19.09 6.98
CA ASN A 84 1.69 -19.60 6.54
C ASN A 84 1.65 -19.97 5.04
N ASN A 85 2.77 -19.89 4.31
CA ASN A 85 2.87 -20.03 2.86
C ASN A 85 2.01 -19.00 2.06
N GLU A 86 1.77 -17.82 2.64
CA GLU A 86 0.98 -16.71 2.07
C GLU A 86 1.84 -15.49 1.72
N GLY A 87 3.14 -15.64 1.76
CA GLY A 87 4.13 -14.64 1.38
C GLY A 87 5.50 -15.25 1.08
N PRO A 88 6.40 -14.56 0.37
CA PRO A 88 7.75 -15.04 0.09
C PRO A 88 8.61 -15.03 1.36
N LYS A 89 9.51 -16.01 1.47
CA LYS A 89 10.45 -16.10 2.58
C LYS A 89 11.55 -15.05 2.48
N VAL A 90 11.92 -14.44 3.60
CA VAL A 90 13.14 -13.65 3.71
C VAL A 90 14.34 -14.58 3.84
N LEU A 91 15.23 -14.59 2.85
CA LEU A 91 16.40 -15.46 2.79
C LEU A 91 17.64 -14.79 3.40
N TYR A 92 17.72 -13.47 3.27
CA TYR A 92 18.82 -12.66 3.81
C TYR A 92 18.36 -11.21 4.03
N LYS A 93 18.89 -10.56 5.05
CA LYS A 93 18.64 -9.15 5.35
C LYS A 93 19.93 -8.39 5.66
N SER A 94 19.99 -7.16 5.17
CA SER A 94 21.06 -6.19 5.38
C SER A 94 20.43 -4.81 5.65
N PRO A 95 21.15 -3.85 6.21
CA PRO A 95 20.65 -2.48 6.38
C PRO A 95 20.22 -1.79 5.07
N ASN A 96 20.80 -2.17 3.94
CA ASN A 96 20.59 -1.51 2.65
C ASN A 96 19.76 -2.31 1.64
N PHE A 97 19.57 -3.62 1.88
CA PHE A 97 18.87 -4.52 0.98
C PHE A 97 18.36 -5.76 1.69
N ARG A 98 17.46 -6.49 1.03
CA ARG A 98 17.07 -7.85 1.40
C ARG A 98 17.06 -8.76 0.20
N ILE A 99 17.18 -10.06 0.46
CA ILE A 99 16.99 -11.12 -0.51
C ILE A 99 15.80 -11.95 -0.05
N VAL A 100 14.84 -12.14 -0.96
CA VAL A 100 13.65 -12.94 -0.70
C VAL A 100 13.50 -14.06 -1.71
N GLU A 101 12.70 -15.04 -1.39
CA GLU A 101 12.31 -16.14 -2.27
C GLU A 101 11.67 -15.56 -3.54
N TYR A 102 12.13 -16.04 -4.71
CA TYR A 102 11.45 -15.76 -5.97
C TYR A 102 10.32 -16.76 -6.17
N ILE A 103 9.10 -16.27 -6.30
CA ILE A 103 7.91 -17.12 -6.46
C ILE A 103 7.71 -17.44 -7.93
N GLN A 104 8.14 -18.62 -8.32
CA GLN A 104 8.04 -19.11 -9.69
C GLN A 104 6.58 -19.28 -10.15
N ASN A 105 6.32 -19.05 -11.44
CA ASN A 105 5.01 -19.19 -12.08
C ASN A 105 3.90 -18.39 -11.41
N SER A 106 4.26 -17.29 -10.74
CA SER A 106 3.31 -16.30 -10.23
C SER A 106 3.20 -15.10 -11.17
N SER A 107 2.06 -14.46 -11.13
CA SER A 107 1.79 -13.16 -11.75
C SER A 107 1.02 -12.29 -10.76
N ILE A 108 0.88 -11.04 -11.04
CA ILE A 108 -0.13 -10.19 -10.37
C ILE A 108 -1.54 -10.70 -10.69
N ILE A 109 -2.53 -10.34 -9.88
CA ILE A 109 -3.92 -10.67 -10.19
C ILE A 109 -4.30 -10.04 -11.54
N PRO A 110 -4.70 -10.84 -12.55
CA PRO A 110 -5.17 -10.30 -13.82
C PRO A 110 -6.38 -9.38 -13.64
N LEU A 111 -6.46 -8.33 -14.44
CA LEU A 111 -7.51 -7.31 -14.31
C LEU A 111 -8.92 -7.91 -14.44
N GLU A 112 -9.10 -8.88 -15.33
CA GLU A 112 -10.36 -9.58 -15.54
C GLU A 112 -10.80 -10.46 -14.36
N LEU A 113 -9.85 -10.85 -13.49
CA LEU A 113 -10.11 -11.66 -12.31
C LEU A 113 -10.25 -10.84 -11.01
N ARG A 114 -10.11 -9.53 -11.07
CA ARG A 114 -10.12 -8.65 -9.89
C ARG A 114 -11.35 -8.78 -8.98
N TYR A 115 -12.48 -9.20 -9.54
CA TYR A 115 -13.73 -9.44 -8.82
C TYR A 115 -14.20 -10.89 -8.89
N ASP A 116 -13.34 -11.82 -9.31
CA ASP A 116 -13.67 -13.25 -9.26
C ASP A 116 -13.91 -13.69 -7.81
N ASN A 117 -14.96 -14.45 -7.57
CA ASN A 117 -15.38 -14.83 -6.22
C ASN A 117 -14.31 -15.65 -5.47
N LYS A 118 -13.52 -16.48 -6.16
CA LYS A 118 -12.47 -17.27 -5.50
C LYS A 118 -11.32 -16.35 -5.07
N ILE A 119 -10.92 -15.43 -5.95
CA ILE A 119 -9.89 -14.43 -5.65
C ILE A 119 -10.33 -13.55 -4.49
N LEU A 120 -11.54 -13.01 -4.52
CA LEU A 120 -12.07 -12.18 -3.45
C LEU A 120 -12.13 -12.91 -2.11
N ASN A 121 -12.55 -14.17 -2.09
CA ASN A 121 -12.60 -14.96 -0.86
C ASN A 121 -11.20 -15.15 -0.24
N GLU A 122 -10.16 -15.37 -1.05
CA GLU A 122 -8.79 -15.45 -0.55
C GLU A 122 -8.29 -14.10 -0.04
N ILE A 123 -8.60 -13.01 -0.74
CA ILE A 123 -8.29 -11.64 -0.29
C ILE A 123 -8.93 -11.39 1.08
N TYR A 124 -10.21 -11.72 1.29
CA TYR A 124 -10.87 -11.54 2.60
C TYR A 124 -10.14 -12.26 3.72
N ILE A 125 -9.73 -13.52 3.47
CA ILE A 125 -9.01 -14.32 4.45
C ILE A 125 -7.64 -13.71 4.75
N ILE A 126 -6.88 -13.32 3.72
CA ILE A 126 -5.55 -12.71 3.88
C ILE A 126 -5.67 -11.39 4.66
N LEU A 127 -6.57 -10.51 4.25
CA LEU A 127 -6.73 -9.21 4.90
C LEU A 127 -7.23 -9.34 6.35
N ALA A 128 -8.12 -10.29 6.63
CA ALA A 128 -8.56 -10.55 7.99
C ALA A 128 -7.42 -11.07 8.89
N LYS A 129 -6.44 -11.80 8.35
CA LYS A 129 -5.28 -12.32 9.09
C LYS A 129 -4.34 -11.23 9.59
N TYR A 130 -4.30 -10.04 9.00
CA TYR A 130 -3.53 -8.93 9.55
C TYR A 130 -3.92 -8.60 10.98
N SER A 131 -5.21 -8.76 11.32
CA SER A 131 -5.71 -8.57 12.68
C SER A 131 -5.19 -9.58 13.70
N GLN A 132 -4.53 -10.67 13.25
CA GLN A 132 -3.95 -11.71 14.09
C GLN A 132 -2.46 -11.47 14.38
N ILE A 133 -1.82 -10.55 13.63
CA ILE A 133 -0.38 -10.27 13.76
C ILE A 133 -0.10 -9.51 15.05
N THR A 134 -0.99 -8.61 15.44
CA THR A 134 -0.92 -7.86 16.69
C THR A 134 -2.31 -7.64 17.28
N LYS A 135 -2.37 -7.33 18.57
CA LYS A 135 -3.65 -7.07 19.24
C LYS A 135 -4.30 -5.79 18.74
N ALA A 136 -5.62 -5.81 18.63
CA ALA A 136 -6.39 -4.61 18.38
C ALA A 136 -6.18 -3.56 19.48
N SER A 137 -5.92 -2.32 19.07
CA SER A 137 -5.69 -1.19 19.98
C SER A 137 -6.88 -0.26 20.02
N LYS A 138 -7.37 0.05 21.23
CA LYS A 138 -8.40 1.10 21.41
C LYS A 138 -7.82 2.46 21.07
N TYR A 139 -8.62 3.28 20.41
CA TYR A 139 -8.30 4.69 20.19
C TYR A 139 -9.49 5.58 20.52
N SER A 140 -9.19 6.85 20.81
CA SER A 140 -10.20 7.91 20.88
C SER A 140 -9.66 9.22 20.31
N ILE A 141 -10.55 9.98 19.68
CA ILE A 141 -10.26 11.30 19.10
C ILE A 141 -11.01 12.34 19.93
N SER A 142 -10.27 13.27 20.54
CA SER A 142 -10.83 14.40 21.30
C SER A 142 -11.48 15.44 20.38
N SER A 143 -12.22 16.40 21.00
CA SER A 143 -12.75 17.58 20.28
C SER A 143 -11.66 18.40 19.59
N ASP A 144 -10.45 18.43 20.17
CA ASP A 144 -9.31 19.20 19.67
C ASP A 144 -8.41 18.36 18.73
N LEU A 145 -8.95 17.25 18.21
CA LEU A 145 -8.30 16.32 17.28
C LEU A 145 -7.01 15.66 17.84
N TYR A 146 -6.90 15.54 19.18
CA TYR A 146 -5.87 14.70 19.78
C TYR A 146 -6.30 13.24 19.76
N ILE A 147 -5.37 12.38 19.37
CA ILE A 147 -5.59 10.95 19.24
C ILE A 147 -4.84 10.25 20.37
N THR A 148 -5.56 9.44 21.13
CA THR A 148 -4.98 8.61 22.20
C THR A 148 -5.14 7.15 21.85
N PHE A 149 -4.10 6.35 22.13
CA PHE A 149 -4.07 4.92 21.93
C PHE A 149 -3.79 4.19 23.22
N ASP A 150 -4.49 3.10 23.47
CA ASP A 150 -4.12 2.13 24.50
C ASP A 150 -3.02 1.23 23.93
N SER A 151 -1.75 1.66 24.07
CA SER A 151 -0.62 0.86 23.60
C SER A 151 -0.40 -0.37 24.49
N ASP A 152 -0.22 -1.54 23.89
CA ASP A 152 0.33 -2.70 24.59
C ASP A 152 1.80 -2.43 24.93
N LYS A 153 2.09 -2.08 26.19
CA LYS A 153 3.44 -1.73 26.67
C LYS A 153 4.44 -2.90 26.60
N ASN A 154 3.95 -4.12 26.33
CA ASN A 154 4.74 -5.35 26.32
C ASN A 154 5.05 -5.86 24.91
N SER A 155 4.69 -5.12 23.85
CA SER A 155 5.03 -5.49 22.48
C SER A 155 6.49 -5.19 22.19
N GLU A 156 7.27 -6.18 21.75
CA GLU A 156 8.67 -6.00 21.31
C GLU A 156 8.76 -5.14 20.05
N ILE A 157 7.72 -5.14 19.22
CA ILE A 157 7.62 -4.34 18.00
C ILE A 157 6.50 -3.32 18.14
N LYS A 158 6.83 -2.05 17.92
CA LYS A 158 5.86 -0.97 17.89
C LYS A 158 5.38 -0.72 16.46
N PHE A 159 4.16 -1.10 16.15
CA PHE A 159 3.55 -0.81 14.85
C PHE A 159 3.17 0.68 14.75
N PRO A 160 3.51 1.36 13.63
CA PRO A 160 3.04 2.71 13.39
C PRO A 160 1.51 2.72 13.23
N THR A 161 0.90 3.85 13.48
CA THR A 161 -0.51 4.08 13.13
C THR A 161 -0.63 4.73 11.77
N ILE A 162 -1.81 4.69 11.16
CA ILE A 162 -2.09 5.44 9.92
C ILE A 162 -1.83 6.94 10.11
N PHE A 163 -1.97 7.47 11.32
CA PHE A 163 -1.68 8.87 11.61
C PHE A 163 -0.18 9.16 11.64
N ASP A 164 0.66 8.22 12.08
CA ASP A 164 2.13 8.36 12.00
C ASP A 164 2.60 8.39 10.54
N LEU A 165 2.03 7.52 9.69
CA LEU A 165 2.30 7.54 8.24
C LEU A 165 1.81 8.83 7.60
N TYR A 166 0.61 9.26 7.96
CA TYR A 166 0.02 10.51 7.50
C TYR A 166 0.91 11.72 7.77
N GLU A 167 1.38 11.91 9.01
CA GLU A 167 2.22 13.08 9.39
C GLU A 167 3.51 13.12 8.55
N LYS A 168 4.13 11.97 8.33
CA LYS A 168 5.33 11.86 7.49
C LYS A 168 5.04 12.19 6.03
N MET A 169 4.00 11.62 5.44
CA MET A 169 3.61 11.86 4.05
C MET A 169 3.16 13.32 3.84
N PHE A 170 2.39 13.88 4.77
CA PHE A 170 1.91 15.24 4.68
C PHE A 170 3.03 16.27 4.69
N SER A 171 4.05 16.07 5.52
CA SER A 171 5.23 16.94 5.55
C SER A 171 5.93 16.98 4.18
N LYS A 172 6.18 15.81 3.57
CA LYS A 172 6.78 15.72 2.23
C LYS A 172 5.88 16.31 1.14
N ALA A 173 4.58 16.02 1.21
CA ALA A 173 3.60 16.55 0.27
C ALA A 173 3.57 18.09 0.28
N LYS A 174 3.59 18.71 1.46
CA LYS A 174 3.63 20.17 1.58
C LYS A 174 4.88 20.78 0.97
N GLU A 175 6.05 20.19 1.22
CA GLU A 175 7.31 20.65 0.65
C GLU A 175 7.28 20.58 -0.88
N ASN A 176 6.90 19.43 -1.43
CA ASN A 176 6.82 19.26 -2.88
C ASN A 176 5.77 20.16 -3.53
N TYR A 177 4.60 20.28 -2.91
CA TYR A 177 3.53 21.12 -3.41
C TYR A 177 3.90 22.61 -3.40
N SER A 178 4.66 23.07 -2.41
CA SER A 178 5.18 24.45 -2.41
C SER A 178 6.06 24.73 -3.63
N THR A 179 6.93 23.77 -3.98
CA THR A 179 7.77 23.84 -5.19
C THR A 179 6.94 23.83 -6.47
N PHE A 180 5.94 22.95 -6.54
CA PHE A 180 4.99 22.89 -7.65
C PHE A 180 4.25 24.22 -7.83
N CYS A 181 3.72 24.80 -6.75
CA CYS A 181 3.00 26.09 -6.78
C CYS A 181 3.87 27.24 -7.25
N THR A 182 5.14 27.28 -6.85
CA THR A 182 6.08 28.33 -7.31
C THR A 182 6.23 28.30 -8.83
N LYS A 183 6.51 27.12 -9.39
CA LYS A 183 6.64 26.91 -10.84
C LYS A 183 5.31 27.19 -11.58
N TYR A 184 4.20 26.74 -11.01
CA TYR A 184 2.86 27.00 -11.56
C TYR A 184 2.56 28.50 -11.67
N ASN A 185 2.83 29.27 -10.61
CA ASN A 185 2.59 30.71 -10.60
C ASN A 185 3.48 31.46 -11.60
N GLU A 186 4.75 31.05 -11.75
CA GLU A 186 5.64 31.59 -12.78
C GLU A 186 5.12 31.30 -14.20
N TYR A 187 4.61 30.11 -14.42
CA TYR A 187 4.09 29.67 -15.72
C TYR A 187 2.83 30.45 -16.11
N ILE A 188 1.84 30.58 -15.23
CA ILE A 188 0.58 31.29 -15.51
C ILE A 188 0.76 32.81 -15.70
N SER A 189 1.86 33.37 -15.18
CA SER A 189 2.18 34.77 -15.42
C SER A 189 2.53 35.08 -16.88
N LYS A 190 2.84 34.06 -17.67
CA LYS A 190 3.32 34.17 -19.07
C LYS A 190 2.47 33.35 -20.06
N ASN A 191 1.63 32.47 -19.58
CA ASN A 191 0.88 31.52 -20.40
C ASN A 191 -0.58 31.44 -19.92
N GLU A 192 -1.48 31.15 -20.85
CA GLU A 192 -2.83 30.72 -20.49
C GLU A 192 -2.84 29.28 -20.06
N VAL A 193 -3.63 28.97 -19.03
CA VAL A 193 -3.79 27.63 -18.49
C VAL A 193 -5.25 27.21 -18.60
N ASP A 194 -5.47 25.96 -18.96
CA ASP A 194 -6.77 25.34 -19.05
C ASP A 194 -7.56 25.48 -17.74
N GLU A 195 -8.86 25.74 -17.83
CA GLU A 195 -9.74 25.93 -16.68
C GLU A 195 -9.81 24.65 -15.81
N ASN A 196 -9.68 23.46 -16.41
CA ASN A 196 -9.63 22.21 -15.65
C ASN A 196 -8.40 22.14 -14.74
N ILE A 197 -7.22 22.57 -15.24
CA ILE A 197 -5.98 22.61 -14.45
C ILE A 197 -6.16 23.59 -13.27
N LYS A 198 -6.80 24.74 -13.47
CA LYS A 198 -7.09 25.68 -12.38
C LYS A 198 -8.04 25.07 -11.34
N ASN A 199 -9.07 24.36 -11.77
CA ASN A 199 -10.03 23.70 -10.90
C ASN A 199 -9.37 22.59 -10.07
N MET A 200 -8.50 21.78 -10.69
CA MET A 200 -7.70 20.78 -9.99
C MET A 200 -6.80 21.44 -8.93
N LYS A 201 -6.08 22.51 -9.32
CA LYS A 201 -5.21 23.27 -8.42
C LYS A 201 -5.98 23.82 -7.21
N ASN A 202 -7.15 24.43 -7.43
CA ASN A 202 -7.99 24.97 -6.36
C ASN A 202 -8.45 23.87 -5.39
N LYS A 203 -8.78 22.67 -5.90
CA LYS A 203 -9.14 21.53 -5.06
C LYS A 203 -7.95 21.06 -4.23
N PHE A 204 -6.76 20.95 -4.80
CA PHE A 204 -5.54 20.63 -4.06
C PHE A 204 -5.26 21.63 -2.95
N ASP A 205 -5.35 22.95 -3.25
CA ASP A 205 -5.19 24.02 -2.26
C ASP A 205 -6.15 23.84 -1.09
N HIS A 206 -7.44 23.63 -1.37
CA HIS A 206 -8.46 23.41 -0.36
C HIS A 206 -8.12 22.24 0.57
N TYR A 207 -7.83 21.08 0.00
CA TYR A 207 -7.52 19.88 0.79
C TYR A 207 -6.22 20.01 1.57
N LEU A 208 -5.15 20.53 0.98
CA LEU A 208 -3.86 20.67 1.66
C LEU A 208 -3.84 21.73 2.75
N ASN A 209 -4.64 22.78 2.63
CA ASN A 209 -4.75 23.82 3.67
C ASN A 209 -5.48 23.34 4.93
N ASP A 210 -6.47 22.45 4.80
CA ASP A 210 -7.24 21.91 5.92
C ASP A 210 -7.13 20.40 6.08
N TYR A 211 -6.08 19.80 5.52
CA TYR A 211 -5.93 18.36 5.36
C TYR A 211 -6.10 17.58 6.68
N LYS A 212 -5.47 18.06 7.76
CA LYS A 212 -5.54 17.39 9.07
C LYS A 212 -6.98 17.28 9.56
N ASN A 213 -7.74 18.37 9.50
CA ASN A 213 -9.14 18.36 9.92
C ASN A 213 -10.00 17.47 9.03
N ILE A 214 -9.82 17.57 7.71
CA ILE A 214 -10.53 16.72 6.75
C ILE A 214 -10.23 15.25 7.03
N PHE A 215 -8.96 14.85 7.09
CA PHE A 215 -8.56 13.46 7.27
C PHE A 215 -9.07 12.87 8.60
N ILE A 216 -8.82 13.57 9.72
CA ILE A 216 -9.24 13.08 11.04
C ILE A 216 -10.78 13.04 11.18
N SER A 217 -11.51 13.94 10.51
CA SER A 217 -12.98 13.95 10.57
C SER A 217 -13.63 12.71 9.98
N LEU A 218 -12.94 12.00 9.08
CA LEU A 218 -13.41 10.76 8.46
C LEU A 218 -13.40 9.56 9.43
N PHE A 219 -12.65 9.67 10.54
CA PHE A 219 -12.56 8.58 11.52
C PHE A 219 -13.67 8.66 12.56
N PRO A 220 -14.22 7.51 13.02
CA PRO A 220 -15.06 7.47 14.20
C PRO A 220 -14.36 8.08 15.41
N LYS A 221 -15.10 8.73 16.28
CA LYS A 221 -14.52 9.37 17.50
C LYS A 221 -13.84 8.38 18.45
N LYS A 222 -14.20 7.12 18.41
CA LYS A 222 -13.61 6.02 19.18
C LYS A 222 -13.80 4.70 18.46
N GLY A 223 -12.90 3.75 18.71
CA GLY A 223 -12.98 2.43 18.11
C GLY A 223 -11.73 1.60 18.40
N TYR A 224 -11.47 0.67 17.50
CA TYR A 224 -10.28 -0.17 17.53
C TYR A 224 -9.54 -0.05 16.23
N PHE A 225 -8.23 0.01 16.31
CA PHE A 225 -7.32 -0.20 15.20
C PHE A 225 -6.81 -1.63 15.21
N ILE A 226 -6.66 -2.19 14.03
CA ILE A 226 -5.98 -3.45 13.75
C ILE A 226 -4.80 -3.16 12.83
N LEU A 227 -3.88 -4.10 12.68
CA LEU A 227 -2.87 -3.97 11.65
C LEU A 227 -3.54 -4.12 10.28
N CYS A 228 -3.17 -3.25 9.36
CA CYS A 228 -3.62 -3.19 7.97
C CYS A 228 -2.41 -3.10 7.05
N HIS A 229 -2.56 -3.56 5.81
CA HIS A 229 -1.56 -3.42 4.76
C HIS A 229 -1.44 -1.98 4.25
N ASN A 230 -2.59 -1.32 4.08
CA ASN A 230 -2.81 0.04 3.57
C ASN A 230 -2.45 0.29 2.10
N ASP A 231 -1.84 -0.67 1.41
CA ASP A 231 -1.56 -0.62 -0.04
C ASP A 231 -2.07 -1.89 -0.74
N CYS A 232 -3.36 -2.16 -0.60
CA CYS A 232 -4.01 -3.35 -1.12
C CYS A 232 -4.42 -3.16 -2.59
N GLN A 233 -3.44 -3.04 -3.46
CA GLN A 233 -3.68 -3.06 -4.90
C GLN A 233 -3.40 -4.46 -5.48
N ARG A 234 -4.00 -4.79 -6.63
CA ARG A 234 -3.83 -6.12 -7.26
C ARG A 234 -2.36 -6.50 -7.56
N TRP A 235 -1.47 -5.50 -7.67
CA TRP A 235 -0.04 -5.66 -7.89
C TRP A 235 0.68 -6.23 -6.65
N ASN A 236 0.11 -6.08 -5.47
CA ASN A 236 0.65 -6.56 -4.21
C ASN A 236 0.13 -7.95 -3.81
N PHE A 237 -0.57 -8.62 -4.73
CA PHE A 237 -0.99 -10.02 -4.59
C PHE A 237 -0.41 -10.87 -5.71
N LEU A 238 0.39 -11.86 -5.36
CA LEU A 238 0.92 -12.84 -6.31
C LEU A 238 -0.09 -13.96 -6.51
N TYR A 239 -0.55 -14.12 -7.75
CA TYR A 239 -1.50 -15.12 -8.18
C TYR A 239 -0.80 -16.27 -8.89
N ARG A 240 -1.14 -17.52 -8.55
CA ARG A 240 -0.66 -18.73 -9.20
C ARG A 240 -1.80 -19.39 -9.97
N ASN A 241 -1.70 -19.46 -11.27
CA ASN A 241 -2.75 -19.89 -12.22
C ASN A 241 -3.41 -21.26 -11.96
N LYS A 242 -2.93 -22.07 -11.02
CA LYS A 242 -3.44 -23.45 -10.80
C LYS A 242 -3.75 -23.77 -9.33
N GLU A 243 -3.30 -22.93 -8.43
CA GLU A 243 -3.48 -23.08 -7.00
C GLU A 243 -4.11 -21.81 -6.48
N THR A 244 -5.19 -21.94 -5.74
CA THR A 244 -5.98 -20.83 -5.23
C THR A 244 -5.31 -20.07 -4.09
N ASN A 245 -4.01 -20.22 -3.87
CA ASN A 245 -3.32 -19.54 -2.78
C ASN A 245 -2.65 -18.27 -3.27
N LEU A 246 -3.29 -17.13 -3.01
CA LEU A 246 -2.67 -15.83 -3.15
C LEU A 246 -1.53 -15.67 -2.12
N MET A 247 -0.51 -14.95 -2.53
CA MET A 247 0.52 -14.45 -1.61
C MET A 247 0.48 -12.94 -1.59
N VAL A 248 0.59 -12.36 -0.41
CA VAL A 248 0.65 -10.91 -0.25
C VAL A 248 2.10 -10.46 -0.11
N ILE A 249 2.42 -9.31 -0.73
CA ILE A 249 3.76 -8.71 -0.75
C ILE A 249 3.68 -7.20 -0.50
N ASP A 250 4.83 -6.59 -0.24
CA ASP A 250 5.02 -5.14 -0.19
C ASP A 250 4.31 -4.44 0.99
N HIS A 251 4.71 -4.81 2.20
CA HIS A 251 4.12 -4.33 3.46
C HIS A 251 4.68 -2.99 3.95
N GLU A 252 5.29 -2.18 3.08
CA GLU A 252 5.98 -0.96 3.47
C GLU A 252 5.05 0.15 4.04
N TYR A 253 3.75 0.09 3.74
CA TYR A 253 2.73 1.00 4.30
C TYR A 253 1.94 0.38 5.44
N ALA A 254 2.29 -0.83 5.88
CA ALA A 254 1.53 -1.50 6.92
C ALA A 254 1.53 -0.69 8.23
N SER A 255 0.34 -0.47 8.77
CA SER A 255 0.14 0.30 10.00
C SER A 255 -1.18 -0.06 10.69
N MET A 256 -1.31 0.35 11.94
CA MET A 256 -2.55 0.22 12.70
C MET A 256 -3.61 1.17 12.14
N CYS A 257 -4.72 0.63 11.69
CA CYS A 257 -5.83 1.38 11.10
C CYS A 257 -7.20 0.70 11.34
N LEU A 258 -8.23 1.22 10.72
CA LEU A 258 -9.61 0.75 10.86
C LEU A 258 -9.83 -0.61 10.17
N PRO A 259 -10.56 -1.56 10.79
CA PRO A 259 -10.96 -2.80 10.12
C PRO A 259 -11.69 -2.55 8.81
N GLY A 260 -11.27 -3.22 7.75
CA GLY A 260 -11.87 -3.13 6.42
C GLY A 260 -11.29 -2.07 5.50
N LEU A 261 -10.36 -1.22 5.99
CA LEU A 261 -9.70 -0.22 5.13
C LEU A 261 -9.01 -0.86 3.93
N ASP A 262 -8.31 -1.97 4.16
CA ASP A 262 -7.59 -2.69 3.11
C ASP A 262 -8.49 -3.18 1.99
N LEU A 263 -9.68 -3.69 2.32
CA LEU A 263 -10.62 -4.12 1.29
C LEU A 263 -11.18 -2.92 0.50
N CYS A 264 -11.48 -1.81 1.17
CA CYS A 264 -11.90 -0.59 0.48
C CYS A 264 -10.78 -0.08 -0.45
N ASN A 265 -9.53 -0.10 0.00
CA ASN A 265 -8.39 0.24 -0.85
C ASN A 265 -8.28 -0.69 -2.07
N TYR A 266 -8.44 -2.02 -1.87
CA TYR A 266 -8.44 -2.97 -2.98
C TYR A 266 -9.55 -2.66 -4.01
N MET A 267 -10.77 -2.37 -3.55
CA MET A 267 -11.90 -2.04 -4.43
C MET A 267 -11.65 -0.73 -5.18
N ASP A 268 -11.13 0.29 -4.49
CA ASP A 268 -10.86 1.59 -5.09
C ASP A 268 -9.76 1.50 -6.14
N GLU A 269 -8.64 0.80 -5.84
CA GLU A 269 -7.55 0.61 -6.80
C GLU A 269 -8.00 -0.09 -8.08
N ASN A 270 -8.97 -1.00 -7.99
CA ASN A 270 -9.53 -1.67 -9.15
C ASN A 270 -10.46 -0.79 -10.02
N SER A 271 -10.75 0.44 -9.59
CA SER A 271 -11.46 1.46 -10.39
C SER A 271 -10.50 2.28 -11.25
N TYR A 272 -9.19 2.14 -11.04
CA TYR A 272 -8.14 2.82 -11.81
C TYR A 272 -7.47 1.84 -12.78
N TYR A 273 -7.41 2.25 -14.03
CA TYR A 273 -6.81 1.47 -15.12
C TYR A 273 -5.53 2.17 -15.55
N PHE A 274 -4.41 1.47 -15.44
CA PHE A 274 -3.11 1.95 -15.92
C PHE A 274 -2.75 1.23 -17.19
N TYR A 275 -2.42 1.98 -18.22
CA TYR A 275 -2.05 1.48 -19.55
C TYR A 275 -0.53 1.46 -19.72
N ASP A 276 -0.02 0.56 -20.58
CA ASP A 276 1.43 0.41 -20.85
C ASP A 276 2.07 1.68 -21.44
N ASP A 277 1.28 2.57 -22.01
CA ASP A 277 1.74 3.85 -22.57
C ASP A 277 1.78 4.99 -21.53
N GLY A 278 1.61 4.68 -20.24
CA GLY A 278 1.66 5.62 -19.12
C GLY A 278 0.35 6.36 -18.86
N ARG A 279 -0.66 6.20 -19.71
CA ARG A 279 -1.99 6.77 -19.44
C ARG A 279 -2.67 6.04 -18.29
N TYR A 280 -3.54 6.74 -17.57
CA TYR A 280 -4.48 6.11 -16.67
C TYR A 280 -5.92 6.59 -16.96
N GLU A 281 -6.88 5.85 -16.47
CA GLU A 281 -8.30 6.18 -16.53
C GLU A 281 -8.98 5.80 -15.22
N CYS A 282 -9.72 6.72 -14.62
CA CYS A 282 -10.61 6.43 -13.50
C CYS A 282 -12.02 6.17 -14.03
N LYS A 283 -12.47 4.92 -14.00
CA LYS A 283 -13.81 4.56 -14.46
C LYS A 283 -14.87 4.77 -13.38
N LYS A 284 -15.16 6.03 -13.09
CA LYS A 284 -16.16 6.42 -12.08
C LYS A 284 -17.54 5.79 -12.30
N SER A 285 -17.89 5.47 -13.56
CA SER A 285 -19.15 4.78 -13.91
C SER A 285 -19.19 3.30 -13.51
N GLU A 286 -18.04 2.68 -13.25
CA GLU A 286 -17.95 1.29 -12.80
C GLU A 286 -17.93 1.17 -11.26
N ILE A 287 -17.93 2.30 -10.53
CA ILE A 287 -17.94 2.30 -9.06
C ILE A 287 -19.35 1.93 -8.57
N ASP A 288 -19.48 0.74 -8.04
CA ASP A 288 -20.72 0.22 -7.44
C ASP A 288 -20.53 0.03 -5.93
N PHE A 289 -20.86 1.08 -5.16
CA PHE A 289 -20.74 1.04 -3.69
C PHE A 289 -21.68 0.01 -3.05
N ASP A 290 -22.76 -0.41 -3.69
CA ASP A 290 -23.63 -1.43 -3.13
C ASP A 290 -23.00 -2.82 -3.30
N PHE A 291 -22.46 -3.12 -4.48
CA PHE A 291 -21.68 -4.33 -4.71
C PHE A 291 -20.44 -4.37 -3.78
N TYR A 292 -19.70 -3.27 -3.64
CA TYR A 292 -18.53 -3.21 -2.77
C TYR A 292 -18.90 -3.40 -1.30
N TYR A 293 -20.05 -2.88 -0.86
CA TYR A 293 -20.54 -3.09 0.50
C TYR A 293 -20.90 -4.55 0.78
N GLU A 294 -21.47 -5.26 -0.19
CA GLU A 294 -21.73 -6.70 -0.07
C GLU A 294 -20.40 -7.48 0.10
N GLN A 295 -19.35 -7.12 -0.65
CA GLN A 295 -18.03 -7.74 -0.49
C GLN A 295 -17.42 -7.39 0.87
N TYR A 296 -17.60 -6.16 1.33
CA TYR A 296 -17.15 -5.72 2.65
C TYR A 296 -17.80 -6.53 3.78
N LEU A 297 -19.09 -6.85 3.69
CA LEU A 297 -19.77 -7.69 4.68
C LEU A 297 -19.21 -9.11 4.71
N LYS A 298 -18.84 -9.70 3.57
CA LYS A 298 -18.17 -11.01 3.51
C LYS A 298 -16.79 -10.98 4.18
N TYR A 299 -16.01 -9.93 3.92
CA TYR A 299 -14.75 -9.72 4.63
C TYR A 299 -14.98 -9.62 6.16
N LEU A 300 -15.99 -8.86 6.60
CA LEU A 300 -16.30 -8.74 8.02
C LEU A 300 -16.66 -10.07 8.67
N ASP A 301 -17.30 -10.98 7.95
CA ASP A 301 -17.61 -12.32 8.47
C ASP A 301 -16.30 -13.09 8.76
N GLU A 302 -15.31 -13.06 7.87
CA GLU A 302 -13.99 -13.67 8.12
C GLU A 302 -13.24 -12.94 9.26
N PHE A 303 -13.27 -11.61 9.28
CA PHE A 303 -12.66 -10.82 10.35
C PHE A 303 -13.26 -11.15 11.72
N ILE A 304 -14.58 -11.19 11.84
CA ILE A 304 -15.30 -11.51 13.08
C ILE A 304 -14.99 -12.93 13.53
N LYS A 305 -14.96 -13.89 12.59
CA LYS A 305 -14.61 -15.29 12.86
C LYS A 305 -13.23 -15.43 13.47
N LEU A 306 -12.22 -14.75 12.92
CA LEU A 306 -10.84 -14.76 13.43
C LEU A 306 -10.69 -14.01 14.75
N ASN A 307 -11.53 -13.03 15.02
CA ASN A 307 -11.46 -12.14 16.18
C ASN A 307 -12.59 -12.40 17.21
N ASN A 308 -13.22 -13.58 17.18
CA ASN A 308 -14.40 -13.91 17.96
C ASN A 308 -14.22 -13.69 19.47
N ASP A 309 -13.02 -13.95 20.00
CA ASP A 309 -12.71 -13.89 21.44
C ASP A 309 -12.83 -12.48 22.05
N TRP A 310 -12.67 -11.44 21.21
CA TRP A 310 -12.77 -10.07 21.70
C TRP A 310 -13.91 -9.27 21.06
N ILE A 311 -14.18 -9.43 19.77
CA ILE A 311 -15.14 -8.60 19.03
C ILE A 311 -16.58 -8.80 19.51
N ASN A 312 -16.94 -10.01 19.97
CA ASN A 312 -18.28 -10.36 20.44
C ASN A 312 -18.49 -10.11 21.94
N LYS A 313 -17.52 -9.56 22.66
CA LYS A 313 -17.72 -9.15 24.06
C LYS A 313 -18.75 -8.04 24.15
N ASP A 314 -19.51 -8.02 25.26
CA ASP A 314 -20.57 -7.03 25.48
C ASP A 314 -20.05 -5.58 25.33
N GLU A 315 -18.85 -5.31 25.81
CA GLU A 315 -18.18 -3.99 25.72
C GLU A 315 -17.89 -3.54 24.30
N ASN A 316 -17.86 -4.45 23.33
CA ASN A 316 -17.52 -4.20 21.91
C ASN A 316 -18.74 -4.23 20.98
N LYS A 317 -19.95 -4.46 21.51
CA LYS A 317 -21.19 -4.52 20.70
C LYS A 317 -21.45 -3.24 19.89
N GLU A 318 -21.20 -2.08 20.48
CA GLU A 318 -21.37 -0.81 19.75
C GLU A 318 -20.34 -0.65 18.62
N PHE A 319 -19.11 -1.11 18.84
CA PHE A 319 -18.09 -1.12 17.79
C PHE A 319 -18.45 -2.09 16.66
N LEU A 320 -18.92 -3.29 17.00
CA LEU A 320 -19.39 -4.27 16.02
C LEU A 320 -20.56 -3.74 15.18
N LYS A 321 -21.51 -3.04 15.81
CA LYS A 321 -22.59 -2.36 15.11
C LYS A 321 -22.10 -1.25 14.20
N LEU A 322 -21.11 -0.47 14.66
CA LEU A 322 -20.50 0.60 13.89
C LEU A 322 -19.84 0.08 12.63
N ILE A 323 -18.95 -0.91 12.74
CA ILE A 323 -18.22 -1.45 11.56
C ILE A 323 -19.12 -2.15 10.54
N LYS A 324 -20.32 -2.59 10.94
CA LYS A 324 -21.36 -3.13 10.03
C LYS A 324 -22.20 -2.06 9.37
N SER A 325 -22.03 -0.78 9.71
CA SER A 325 -22.84 0.28 9.12
C SER A 325 -22.30 0.72 7.75
N LYS A 326 -23.22 1.05 6.82
CA LYS A 326 -22.87 1.55 5.50
C LYS A 326 -22.10 2.88 5.56
N ASN A 327 -22.42 3.74 6.53
CA ASN A 327 -21.72 5.01 6.72
C ASN A 327 -20.25 4.80 7.14
N TYR A 328 -19.98 3.84 8.02
CA TYR A 328 -18.61 3.48 8.36
C TYR A 328 -17.84 3.01 7.13
N TYR A 329 -18.40 2.08 6.37
CA TYR A 329 -17.83 1.57 5.13
C TYR A 329 -17.55 2.70 4.11
N LEU A 330 -18.49 3.63 3.89
CA LEU A 330 -18.28 4.76 2.97
C LEU A 330 -17.15 5.70 3.45
N ASN A 331 -17.00 5.88 4.76
CA ASN A 331 -15.87 6.62 5.31
C ASN A 331 -14.52 5.92 5.05
N LEU A 332 -14.46 4.58 5.03
CA LEU A 332 -13.22 3.88 4.68
C LEU A 332 -12.76 4.19 3.26
N HIS A 333 -13.66 4.27 2.28
CA HIS A 333 -13.34 4.71 0.93
C HIS A 333 -12.80 6.15 0.90
N SER A 334 -13.39 7.04 1.70
CA SER A 334 -12.90 8.41 1.79
C SER A 334 -11.52 8.48 2.43
N ILE A 335 -11.28 7.72 3.51
CA ILE A 335 -9.98 7.66 4.19
C ILE A 335 -8.88 7.19 3.23
N THR A 336 -9.08 6.08 2.53
CA THR A 336 -8.06 5.56 1.61
C THR A 336 -7.76 6.54 0.47
N ASN A 337 -8.78 7.15 -0.12
CA ASN A 337 -8.56 8.09 -1.22
C ASN A 337 -7.91 9.41 -0.78
N VAL A 338 -8.27 9.96 0.38
CA VAL A 338 -7.62 11.15 0.95
C VAL A 338 -6.17 10.83 1.38
N PHE A 339 -5.92 9.62 1.90
CA PHE A 339 -4.56 9.20 2.24
C PHE A 339 -3.67 9.09 0.99
N TRP A 340 -4.11 8.38 -0.03
CA TRP A 340 -3.35 8.19 -1.26
C TRP A 340 -3.24 9.43 -2.13
N PHE A 341 -4.10 10.42 -1.94
CA PHE A 341 -3.90 11.76 -2.51
C PHE A 341 -2.55 12.36 -2.12
N LEU A 342 -2.09 12.16 -0.87
CA LEU A 342 -0.76 12.65 -0.46
C LEU A 342 0.37 12.02 -1.27
N PHE A 343 0.27 10.73 -1.62
CA PHE A 343 1.23 10.06 -2.49
C PHE A 343 1.31 10.76 -3.85
N CYS A 344 0.17 11.10 -4.43
CA CYS A 344 0.14 11.85 -5.68
C CYS A 344 0.87 13.20 -5.53
N VAL A 345 0.58 13.94 -4.45
CA VAL A 345 1.22 15.24 -4.19
C VAL A 345 2.74 15.13 -3.99
N ILE A 346 3.21 14.06 -3.33
CA ILE A 346 4.65 13.79 -3.14
C ILE A 346 5.36 13.58 -4.49
N ASN A 347 4.68 13.00 -5.47
CA ASN A 347 5.24 12.66 -6.77
C ASN A 347 4.97 13.72 -7.85
N LEU A 348 4.33 14.86 -7.53
CA LEU A 348 4.10 15.93 -8.52
C LEU A 348 5.41 16.50 -9.05
N ASP A 349 5.57 16.49 -10.36
CA ASP A 349 6.60 17.24 -11.08
C ASP A 349 5.94 18.21 -12.07
N PHE A 350 6.12 19.51 -11.81
CA PHE A 350 5.47 20.54 -12.63
C PHE A 350 5.80 20.43 -14.11
N GLU A 351 7.06 20.14 -14.46
CA GLU A 351 7.50 20.08 -15.84
C GLU A 351 6.84 18.90 -16.58
N ASN A 352 6.77 17.73 -15.93
CA ASN A 352 6.18 16.57 -16.54
C ASN A 352 4.64 16.61 -16.55
N GLU A 353 4.00 17.15 -15.50
CA GLU A 353 2.54 17.20 -15.37
C GLU A 353 1.91 18.27 -16.27
N ILE A 354 2.45 19.48 -16.26
CA ILE A 354 1.80 20.67 -16.87
C ILE A 354 2.38 20.99 -18.23
N VAL A 355 3.70 20.89 -18.41
CA VAL A 355 4.36 21.30 -19.66
C VAL A 355 4.43 20.15 -20.65
N LYS A 356 4.98 19.00 -20.24
CA LYS A 356 5.18 17.84 -21.11
C LYS A 356 3.96 16.93 -21.19
N LYS A 357 3.13 16.90 -20.13
CA LYS A 357 1.98 15.99 -19.99
C LYS A 357 2.37 14.52 -20.14
N THR A 358 3.47 14.15 -19.49
CA THR A 358 4.00 12.77 -19.50
C THR A 358 3.66 12.01 -18.24
N ASP A 359 3.41 12.72 -17.12
CA ASP A 359 3.00 12.16 -15.86
C ASP A 359 1.54 12.52 -15.57
N HIS A 360 0.88 11.79 -14.67
CA HIS A 360 -0.55 11.93 -14.41
C HIS A 360 -0.89 12.01 -12.92
N TYR A 361 0.09 12.27 -12.05
CA TYR A 361 -0.16 12.35 -10.59
C TYR A 361 -1.09 13.51 -10.21
N PHE A 362 -1.09 14.59 -10.98
CA PHE A 362 -1.99 15.71 -10.75
C PHE A 362 -3.45 15.33 -11.01
N GLU A 363 -3.73 14.72 -12.16
CA GLU A 363 -5.05 14.21 -12.51
C GLU A 363 -5.48 13.07 -11.58
N TYR A 364 -4.57 12.14 -11.30
CA TYR A 364 -4.82 11.01 -10.42
C TYR A 364 -5.16 11.46 -8.99
N GLY A 365 -4.41 12.42 -8.44
CA GLY A 365 -4.72 13.02 -7.14
C GLY A 365 -6.08 13.73 -7.12
N TYR A 366 -6.42 14.45 -8.19
CA TYR A 366 -7.74 15.06 -8.32
C TYR A 366 -8.87 14.04 -8.33
N ASP A 367 -8.70 12.94 -9.06
CA ASP A 367 -9.69 11.86 -9.11
C ASP A 367 -9.85 11.14 -7.76
N ARG A 368 -8.77 10.97 -7.00
CA ARG A 368 -8.81 10.48 -5.62
C ARG A 368 -9.70 11.35 -4.73
N LEU A 369 -9.55 12.67 -4.80
CA LEU A 369 -10.39 13.60 -4.04
C LEU A 369 -11.84 13.55 -4.49
N CYS A 370 -12.10 13.48 -5.79
CA CYS A 370 -13.46 13.32 -6.33
C CYS A 370 -14.11 12.00 -5.91
N TYR A 371 -13.33 10.92 -5.83
CA TYR A 371 -13.81 9.63 -5.34
C TYR A 371 -14.22 9.71 -3.87
N SER A 372 -13.37 10.33 -3.03
CA SER A 372 -13.70 10.59 -1.63
C SER A 372 -15.00 11.37 -1.47
N GLU A 373 -15.18 12.45 -2.21
CA GLU A 373 -16.41 13.26 -2.19
C GLU A 373 -17.64 12.46 -2.66
N LEU A 374 -17.46 11.61 -3.68
CA LEU A 374 -18.53 10.72 -4.16
C LEU A 374 -18.97 9.75 -3.05
N ALA A 375 -18.03 9.13 -2.33
CA ALA A 375 -18.34 8.26 -1.20
C ALA A 375 -19.06 9.03 -0.08
N GLN A 376 -18.58 10.23 0.29
CA GLN A 376 -19.21 11.08 1.30
C GLN A 376 -20.64 11.51 0.90
N SER A 377 -20.90 11.76 -0.37
CA SER A 377 -22.25 12.13 -0.86
C SER A 377 -23.30 11.02 -0.69
N LYS A 378 -22.88 9.78 -0.43
CA LYS A 378 -23.75 8.62 -0.18
C LYS A 378 -24.05 8.38 1.31
N ILE A 379 -23.41 9.12 2.20
CA ILE A 379 -23.64 9.02 3.65
C ILE A 379 -25.01 9.67 3.97
N VAL A 380 -25.85 8.91 4.68
CA VAL A 380 -27.22 9.35 5.05
C VAL A 380 -27.29 9.73 6.53
#